data_a2bc2420b553b20a88c5ddcd3c486cd5
#
_entry.id   a2bc2420b553b20a88c5ddcd3c486cd5
#
_cell.length_a   1.000
_cell.length_b   1.000
_cell.length_c   1.000
_cell.angle_alpha   90.00
_cell.angle_beta   90.00
_cell.angle_gamma   90.00
#
_symmetry.space_group_name_H-M   'P 1'
#
loop_
_entity.id
_entity.type
_entity.pdbx_description
1 polymer ?
#
loop_
_entity_poly.entity_id
_entity_poly.type
_entity_poly.pdbx_seq_one_letter_code
_entity_poly.pdbx_strand_id
1 'polypeptide(L)'
;MAKIKVAIFTGNYNHIRDGVSLTLNRLVAFLLKNNVEVLIFAPTIDDPALEHMGTLIAVPSKKLPGRPEYRISTGFPEKQRRILEEFNPDIVHIATPDILGYKALKWAQKAEKPIVSSFHTHFSSYLKYYNIGFLEPILWKYLRWFYNHCEQVYVPSQSMADILKEHYIETDLKIWARGIDTELFHPSKRDESWRMKMGLRESDIVITYVSRLVWEKNPDLFADVVKRLQTKFKQVKALIVGDGPALSGLKEIFPEAVYTGFLKGEELAASYANSDIFFFPSDTETFGNVTLEAMASGLPCVVADATGSKSLVEHHKNGFLIPVERKDEFYNSLKTLIMDTDLRENMGASSLEKSKQYTWSAINSRLLEFYKEVLSK
;
A
#
# COMPACT_ATOMS: atom_id res chain seq x y z
N MET A 1 -29.51 -14.25 -11.32
CA MET A 1 -28.16 -14.85 -11.49
C MET A 1 -27.79 -15.54 -10.20
N ALA A 2 -27.17 -16.73 -10.25
CA ALA A 2 -26.62 -17.37 -9.06
C ALA A 2 -25.59 -16.44 -8.41
N LYS A 3 -25.49 -16.50 -7.07
CA LYS A 3 -24.47 -15.73 -6.34
C LYS A 3 -23.10 -16.32 -6.63
N ILE A 4 -22.11 -15.46 -6.90
CA ILE A 4 -20.71 -15.88 -7.01
C ILE A 4 -20.23 -16.30 -5.62
N LYS A 5 -19.55 -17.43 -5.54
CA LYS A 5 -18.94 -17.97 -4.31
C LYS A 5 -17.42 -17.90 -4.40
N VAL A 6 -16.79 -17.19 -3.47
CA VAL A 6 -15.31 -17.01 -3.44
C VAL A 6 -14.75 -17.61 -2.16
N ALA A 7 -13.77 -18.51 -2.29
CA ALA A 7 -12.98 -18.99 -1.16
C ALA A 7 -11.64 -18.23 -1.13
N ILE A 8 -11.35 -17.52 -0.05
CA ILE A 8 -10.12 -16.74 0.13
C ILE A 8 -9.18 -17.47 1.10
N PHE A 9 -7.92 -17.64 0.69
CA PHE A 9 -6.86 -18.26 1.50
C PHE A 9 -5.78 -17.22 1.77
N THR A 10 -5.47 -16.97 3.04
CA THR A 10 -4.49 -15.96 3.42
C THR A 10 -3.74 -16.31 4.70
N GLY A 11 -2.47 -15.93 4.76
CA GLY A 11 -1.66 -16.03 5.98
C GLY A 11 -2.05 -15.01 7.05
N ASN A 12 -2.57 -13.83 6.65
CA ASN A 12 -2.92 -12.73 7.54
C ASN A 12 -4.36 -12.27 7.29
N TYR A 13 -5.22 -12.33 8.32
CA TYR A 13 -6.59 -11.83 8.18
C TYR A 13 -7.08 -11.04 9.39
N ASN A 14 -7.11 -11.63 10.61
CA ASN A 14 -7.60 -10.95 11.80
C ASN A 14 -6.62 -10.96 12.99
N HIS A 15 -5.66 -11.90 13.01
CA HIS A 15 -4.73 -12.03 14.13
C HIS A 15 -3.66 -10.94 14.19
N ILE A 16 -3.49 -10.19 13.10
CA ILE A 16 -2.60 -9.03 12.99
C ILE A 16 -3.28 -7.92 12.20
N ARG A 17 -3.01 -6.66 12.59
CA ARG A 17 -3.49 -5.48 11.88
C ARG A 17 -2.38 -4.92 10.99
N ASP A 18 -2.29 -5.45 9.78
CA ASP A 18 -1.34 -5.01 8.76
C ASP A 18 -2.04 -4.60 7.43
N GLY A 19 -1.26 -4.14 6.46
CA GLY A 19 -1.80 -3.70 5.17
C GLY A 19 -2.53 -4.79 4.38
N VAL A 20 -2.16 -6.05 4.55
CA VAL A 20 -2.81 -7.19 3.88
C VAL A 20 -4.15 -7.48 4.54
N SER A 21 -4.17 -7.62 5.86
CA SER A 21 -5.39 -7.90 6.62
C SER A 21 -6.45 -6.81 6.43
N LEU A 22 -6.05 -5.53 6.46
CA LEU A 22 -6.96 -4.41 6.22
C LEU A 22 -7.51 -4.40 4.79
N THR A 23 -6.67 -4.67 3.79
CA THR A 23 -7.09 -4.72 2.38
C THR A 23 -8.08 -5.85 2.13
N LEU A 24 -7.80 -7.05 2.64
CA LEU A 24 -8.67 -8.20 2.46
C LEU A 24 -10.00 -8.04 3.20
N ASN A 25 -10.01 -7.49 4.42
CA ASN A 25 -11.27 -7.21 5.12
C ASN A 25 -12.15 -6.19 4.38
N ARG A 26 -11.55 -5.14 3.79
CA ARG A 26 -12.28 -4.18 2.94
C ARG A 26 -12.79 -4.82 1.65
N LEU A 27 -12.00 -5.70 1.04
CA LEU A 27 -12.46 -6.48 -0.11
C LEU A 27 -13.66 -7.35 0.27
N VAL A 28 -13.57 -8.12 1.35
CA VAL A 28 -14.65 -9.01 1.79
C VAL A 28 -15.92 -8.22 2.11
N ALA A 29 -15.81 -7.09 2.82
CA ALA A 29 -16.95 -6.21 3.08
C ALA A 29 -17.62 -5.72 1.78
N PHE A 30 -16.81 -5.35 0.78
CA PHE A 30 -17.30 -4.94 -0.53
C PHE A 30 -18.00 -6.10 -1.27
N LEU A 31 -17.38 -7.28 -1.31
CA LEU A 31 -17.94 -8.47 -1.97
C LEU A 31 -19.28 -8.88 -1.38
N LEU A 32 -19.39 -8.94 -0.04
CA LEU A 32 -20.65 -9.24 0.66
C LEU A 32 -21.75 -8.22 0.32
N LYS A 33 -21.41 -6.92 0.29
CA LYS A 33 -22.32 -5.85 -0.09
C LYS A 33 -22.80 -5.96 -1.56
N ASN A 34 -21.99 -6.59 -2.41
CA ASN A 34 -22.29 -6.82 -3.83
C ASN A 34 -22.80 -8.23 -4.12
N ASN A 35 -23.43 -8.88 -3.14
CA ASN A 35 -24.09 -10.17 -3.29
C ASN A 35 -23.16 -11.34 -3.69
N VAL A 36 -21.88 -11.29 -3.28
CA VAL A 36 -20.92 -12.39 -3.39
C VAL A 36 -20.83 -13.12 -2.07
N GLU A 37 -20.88 -14.44 -2.07
CA GLU A 37 -20.64 -15.25 -0.88
C GLU A 37 -19.14 -15.48 -0.69
N VAL A 38 -18.63 -15.22 0.51
CA VAL A 38 -17.20 -15.31 0.78
C VAL A 38 -16.91 -16.19 1.98
N LEU A 39 -16.03 -17.17 1.79
CA LEU A 39 -15.50 -18.02 2.85
C LEU A 39 -13.98 -17.79 2.97
N ILE A 40 -13.49 -17.50 4.15
CA ILE A 40 -12.09 -17.17 4.40
C ILE A 40 -11.42 -18.28 5.21
N PHE A 41 -10.26 -18.75 4.76
CA PHE A 41 -9.39 -19.66 5.49
C PHE A 41 -8.12 -18.93 5.90
N ALA A 42 -7.90 -18.75 7.21
CA ALA A 42 -6.73 -18.06 7.73
C ALA A 42 -6.35 -18.54 9.14
N PRO A 43 -5.10 -18.35 9.58
CA PRO A 43 -4.74 -18.37 10.98
C PRO A 43 -5.53 -17.35 11.78
N THR A 44 -5.91 -17.72 13.02
CA THR A 44 -6.56 -16.81 13.98
C THR A 44 -6.03 -17.04 15.38
N ILE A 45 -6.41 -16.17 16.32
CA ILE A 45 -6.09 -16.24 17.75
C ILE A 45 -7.34 -15.91 18.56
N ASP A 46 -7.33 -16.21 19.87
CA ASP A 46 -8.49 -16.00 20.75
C ASP A 46 -8.85 -14.53 20.91
N ASP A 47 -7.83 -13.64 20.94
CA ASP A 47 -8.00 -12.19 21.01
C ASP A 47 -7.45 -11.55 19.72
N PRO A 48 -8.26 -11.44 18.65
CA PRO A 48 -7.81 -10.95 17.36
C PRO A 48 -7.57 -9.44 17.38
N ALA A 49 -6.49 -9.00 16.70
CA ALA A 49 -6.13 -7.59 16.59
C ALA A 49 -7.08 -6.77 15.69
N LEU A 50 -7.96 -7.44 14.96
CA LEU A 50 -8.92 -6.84 14.03
C LEU A 50 -10.22 -7.63 14.03
N GLU A 51 -11.36 -6.95 14.21
CA GLU A 51 -12.66 -7.50 13.89
C GLU A 51 -12.73 -7.81 12.39
N HIS A 52 -13.14 -9.04 12.04
CA HIS A 52 -13.08 -9.49 10.65
C HIS A 52 -14.44 -9.44 9.96
N MET A 53 -14.39 -9.25 8.64
CA MET A 53 -15.56 -9.34 7.77
C MET A 53 -15.70 -10.76 7.21
N GLY A 54 -16.94 -11.20 7.02
CA GLY A 54 -17.26 -12.50 6.41
C GLY A 54 -17.10 -13.70 7.32
N THR A 55 -17.25 -14.91 6.75
CA THR A 55 -17.15 -16.17 7.48
C THR A 55 -15.71 -16.66 7.49
N LEU A 56 -15.06 -16.60 8.66
CA LEU A 56 -13.68 -17.04 8.86
C LEU A 56 -13.62 -18.46 9.41
N ILE A 57 -12.91 -19.31 8.69
CA ILE A 57 -12.58 -20.69 9.09
C ILE A 57 -11.13 -20.72 9.55
N ALA A 58 -10.94 -20.92 10.84
CA ALA A 58 -9.60 -21.02 11.43
C ALA A 58 -8.82 -22.23 10.89
N VAL A 59 -7.55 -22.00 10.51
CA VAL A 59 -6.61 -23.06 10.16
C VAL A 59 -5.53 -23.24 11.23
N PRO A 60 -5.00 -24.45 11.43
CA PRO A 60 -3.92 -24.69 12.37
C PRO A 60 -2.68 -23.87 12.01
N SER A 61 -2.06 -23.25 13.02
CA SER A 61 -0.91 -22.38 12.80
C SER A 61 0.04 -22.33 13.99
N LYS A 62 1.29 -21.91 13.74
CA LYS A 62 2.33 -21.64 14.75
C LYS A 62 2.83 -20.23 14.62
N LYS A 63 3.34 -19.65 15.72
CA LYS A 63 4.01 -18.35 15.72
C LYS A 63 5.28 -18.41 14.86
N LEU A 64 5.54 -17.36 14.09
CA LEU A 64 6.78 -17.24 13.32
C LEU A 64 7.96 -16.99 14.28
N PRO A 65 9.03 -17.79 14.24
CA PRO A 65 10.23 -17.52 15.03
C PRO A 65 10.81 -16.13 14.72
N GLY A 66 11.14 -15.36 15.76
CA GLY A 66 11.65 -13.99 15.63
C GLY A 66 10.60 -12.91 15.37
N ARG A 67 9.37 -13.30 14.98
CA ARG A 67 8.24 -12.39 14.74
C ARG A 67 6.93 -13.01 15.22
N PRO A 68 6.71 -13.13 16.53
CA PRO A 68 5.60 -13.89 17.12
C PRO A 68 4.21 -13.31 16.83
N GLU A 69 4.15 -12.07 16.35
CA GLU A 69 2.94 -11.42 15.86
C GLU A 69 2.42 -12.04 14.56
N TYR A 70 3.31 -12.64 13.73
CA TYR A 70 2.92 -13.38 12.53
C TYR A 70 2.73 -14.87 12.83
N ARG A 71 1.86 -15.49 12.05
CA ARG A 71 1.56 -16.92 12.16
C ARG A 71 1.77 -17.62 10.82
N ILE A 72 2.34 -18.82 10.89
CA ILE A 72 2.47 -19.69 9.71
C ILE A 72 1.47 -20.82 9.86
N SER A 73 0.62 -21.02 8.84
CA SER A 73 -0.25 -22.19 8.77
C SER A 73 0.59 -23.46 8.72
N THR A 74 0.18 -24.48 9.48
CA THR A 74 0.83 -25.79 9.48
C THR A 74 0.18 -26.80 8.52
N GLY A 75 -0.87 -26.38 7.80
CA GLY A 75 -1.53 -27.20 6.79
C GLY A 75 -2.99 -26.85 6.58
N PHE A 76 -3.66 -27.70 5.80
CA PHE A 76 -5.09 -27.60 5.49
C PHE A 76 -5.77 -28.95 5.80
N PRO A 77 -6.21 -29.19 7.07
CA PRO A 77 -6.75 -30.47 7.53
C PRO A 77 -8.08 -30.84 6.86
N GLU A 78 -8.44 -32.11 6.98
CA GLU A 78 -9.66 -32.71 6.43
C GLU A 78 -10.94 -31.96 6.80
N LYS A 79 -11.04 -31.53 8.07
CA LYS A 79 -12.21 -30.77 8.55
C LYS A 79 -12.46 -29.49 7.75
N GLN A 80 -11.40 -28.69 7.54
CA GLN A 80 -11.47 -27.44 6.76
C GLN A 80 -11.71 -27.73 5.27
N ARG A 81 -11.14 -28.83 4.76
CA ARG A 81 -11.36 -29.26 3.38
C ARG A 81 -12.82 -29.63 3.12
N ARG A 82 -13.48 -30.36 4.02
CA ARG A 82 -14.92 -30.66 3.90
C ARG A 82 -15.79 -29.41 3.86
N ILE A 83 -15.50 -28.43 4.73
CA ILE A 83 -16.21 -27.12 4.70
C ILE A 83 -16.05 -26.44 3.34
N LEU A 84 -14.85 -26.47 2.76
CA LEU A 84 -14.59 -25.92 1.43
C LEU A 84 -15.34 -26.67 0.33
N GLU A 85 -15.38 -27.99 0.39
CA GLU A 85 -16.11 -28.88 -0.54
C GLU A 85 -17.62 -28.63 -0.47
N GLU A 86 -18.19 -28.51 0.72
CA GLU A 86 -19.60 -28.19 0.95
C GLU A 86 -19.94 -26.76 0.47
N PHE A 87 -19.04 -25.81 0.69
CA PHE A 87 -19.19 -24.44 0.18
C PHE A 87 -19.18 -24.40 -1.36
N ASN A 88 -18.41 -25.27 -1.99
CA ASN A 88 -18.26 -25.39 -3.45
C ASN A 88 -18.03 -24.04 -4.13
N PRO A 89 -16.87 -23.39 -3.95
CA PRO A 89 -16.59 -22.08 -4.50
C PRO A 89 -16.55 -22.08 -6.03
N ASP A 90 -16.93 -20.97 -6.64
CA ASP A 90 -16.74 -20.71 -8.07
C ASP A 90 -15.31 -20.26 -8.37
N ILE A 91 -14.67 -19.55 -7.42
CA ILE A 91 -13.29 -19.05 -7.51
C ILE A 91 -12.54 -19.34 -6.20
N VAL A 92 -11.27 -19.72 -6.34
CA VAL A 92 -10.30 -19.81 -5.24
C VAL A 92 -9.32 -18.65 -5.35
N HIS A 93 -9.37 -17.71 -4.40
CA HIS A 93 -8.45 -16.57 -4.32
C HIS A 93 -7.39 -16.82 -3.26
N ILE A 94 -6.13 -16.93 -3.67
CA ILE A 94 -4.99 -17.17 -2.78
C ILE A 94 -4.21 -15.86 -2.59
N ALA A 95 -4.31 -15.28 -1.39
CA ALA A 95 -3.67 -14.00 -1.09
C ALA A 95 -2.19 -14.13 -0.67
N THR A 96 -1.76 -15.33 -0.26
CA THR A 96 -0.36 -15.60 0.12
C THR A 96 0.11 -16.94 -0.42
N PRO A 97 1.29 -17.02 -1.09
CA PRO A 97 1.86 -18.24 -1.62
C PRO A 97 2.63 -19.03 -0.53
N ASP A 98 2.04 -19.16 0.66
CA ASP A 98 2.57 -19.90 1.80
C ASP A 98 2.12 -21.39 1.78
N ILE A 99 2.31 -22.12 2.89
CA ILE A 99 1.90 -23.51 3.02
C ILE A 99 0.40 -23.68 2.79
N LEU A 100 -0.42 -22.76 3.33
CA LEU A 100 -1.87 -22.78 3.14
C LEU A 100 -2.23 -22.52 1.69
N GLY A 101 -1.64 -21.50 1.08
CA GLY A 101 -1.82 -21.16 -0.33
C GLY A 101 -1.42 -22.30 -1.27
N TYR A 102 -0.30 -22.98 -0.99
CA TYR A 102 0.09 -24.17 -1.74
C TYR A 102 -0.96 -25.30 -1.66
N LYS A 103 -1.49 -25.56 -0.47
CA LYS A 103 -2.53 -26.58 -0.28
C LYS A 103 -3.85 -26.20 -0.96
N ALA A 104 -4.22 -24.93 -0.91
CA ALA A 104 -5.38 -24.37 -1.61
C ALA A 104 -5.25 -24.52 -3.13
N LEU A 105 -4.08 -24.17 -3.70
CA LEU A 105 -3.79 -24.34 -5.11
C LEU A 105 -3.92 -25.81 -5.55
N LYS A 106 -3.33 -26.74 -4.80
CA LYS A 106 -3.43 -28.18 -5.12
C LYS A 106 -4.85 -28.73 -5.02
N TRP A 107 -5.63 -28.25 -4.06
CA TRP A 107 -7.05 -28.63 -3.95
C TRP A 107 -7.84 -28.09 -5.14
N ALA A 108 -7.66 -26.79 -5.48
CA ALA A 108 -8.39 -26.14 -6.56
C ALA A 108 -8.08 -26.80 -7.93
N GLN A 109 -6.81 -27.15 -8.18
CA GLN A 109 -6.41 -27.89 -9.38
C GLN A 109 -7.14 -29.25 -9.47
N LYS A 110 -7.22 -30.01 -8.34
CA LYS A 110 -7.91 -31.29 -8.31
C LYS A 110 -9.43 -31.17 -8.49
N ALA A 111 -10.00 -30.07 -7.98
CA ALA A 111 -11.42 -29.77 -8.04
C ALA A 111 -11.82 -29.00 -9.33
N GLU A 112 -10.86 -28.78 -10.23
CA GLU A 112 -11.05 -28.03 -11.49
C GLU A 112 -11.69 -26.64 -11.28
N LYS A 113 -11.26 -25.95 -10.19
CA LYS A 113 -11.76 -24.61 -9.85
C LYS A 113 -10.78 -23.54 -10.36
N PRO A 114 -11.29 -22.44 -10.93
CA PRO A 114 -10.47 -21.29 -11.29
C PRO A 114 -9.68 -20.76 -10.09
N ILE A 115 -8.38 -20.49 -10.32
CA ILE A 115 -7.46 -20.01 -9.29
C ILE A 115 -7.01 -18.61 -9.64
N VAL A 116 -7.21 -17.68 -8.71
CA VAL A 116 -6.64 -16.34 -8.80
C VAL A 116 -5.76 -16.09 -7.59
N SER A 117 -4.76 -15.22 -7.74
CA SER A 117 -3.89 -14.89 -6.62
C SER A 117 -3.64 -13.39 -6.54
N SER A 118 -3.23 -12.91 -5.36
CA SER A 118 -2.81 -11.52 -5.18
C SER A 118 -1.37 -11.45 -4.67
N PHE A 119 -0.63 -10.46 -5.20
CA PHE A 119 0.73 -10.18 -4.81
C PHE A 119 0.76 -8.97 -3.87
N HIS A 120 0.84 -9.22 -2.56
CA HIS A 120 0.79 -8.15 -1.56
C HIS A 120 2.16 -7.73 -1.05
N THR A 121 3.18 -8.59 -1.17
CA THR A 121 4.46 -8.43 -0.48
C THR A 121 5.60 -8.80 -1.41
N HIS A 122 6.58 -7.91 -1.51
CA HIS A 122 7.82 -8.16 -2.22
C HIS A 122 8.73 -9.05 -1.36
N PHE A 123 8.54 -10.36 -1.43
CA PHE A 123 9.20 -11.34 -0.56
C PHE A 123 10.73 -11.32 -0.66
N SER A 124 11.31 -10.98 -1.82
CA SER A 124 12.76 -10.93 -1.99
C SER A 124 13.43 -9.86 -1.13
N SER A 125 12.75 -8.76 -0.82
CA SER A 125 13.28 -7.75 0.10
C SER A 125 13.42 -8.26 1.54
N TYR A 126 12.52 -9.19 1.97
CA TYR A 126 12.65 -9.82 3.29
C TYR A 126 13.86 -10.74 3.39
N LEU A 127 14.19 -11.48 2.32
CA LEU A 127 15.38 -12.35 2.32
C LEU A 127 16.66 -11.54 2.52
N LYS A 128 16.76 -10.36 1.93
CA LYS A 128 17.89 -9.43 2.13
C LYS A 128 17.95 -8.94 3.58
N TYR A 129 16.81 -8.58 4.16
CA TYR A 129 16.71 -8.14 5.55
C TYR A 129 17.20 -9.21 6.55
N TYR A 130 16.89 -10.50 6.30
CA TYR A 130 17.32 -11.62 7.14
C TYR A 130 18.70 -12.18 6.78
N ASN A 131 19.48 -11.52 5.91
CA ASN A 131 20.79 -11.99 5.42
C ASN A 131 20.75 -13.39 4.76
N ILE A 132 19.62 -13.80 4.21
CA ILE A 132 19.42 -15.07 3.48
C ILE A 132 19.15 -14.83 1.99
N GLY A 133 19.68 -13.74 1.44
CA GLY A 133 19.53 -13.37 0.02
C GLY A 133 19.94 -14.43 -0.98
N PHE A 134 20.85 -15.38 -0.59
CA PHE A 134 21.23 -16.50 -1.43
C PHE A 134 20.07 -17.45 -1.78
N LEU A 135 18.95 -17.40 -1.03
CA LEU A 135 17.73 -18.17 -1.33
C LEU A 135 16.82 -17.46 -2.33
N GLU A 136 17.11 -16.23 -2.74
CA GLU A 136 16.28 -15.45 -3.66
C GLU A 136 15.98 -16.18 -4.99
N PRO A 137 16.95 -16.86 -5.68
CA PRO A 137 16.66 -17.62 -6.89
C PRO A 137 15.68 -18.78 -6.68
N ILE A 138 15.79 -19.46 -5.53
CA ILE A 138 14.89 -20.58 -5.18
C ILE A 138 13.47 -20.05 -4.92
N LEU A 139 13.36 -18.93 -4.19
CA LEU A 139 12.09 -18.27 -3.96
C LEU A 139 11.42 -17.86 -5.28
N TRP A 140 12.16 -17.20 -6.19
CA TRP A 140 11.62 -16.81 -7.50
C TRP A 140 11.21 -17.99 -8.35
N LYS A 141 11.94 -19.13 -8.29
CA LYS A 141 11.54 -20.38 -8.97
C LYS A 141 10.21 -20.89 -8.41
N TYR A 142 10.00 -20.86 -7.10
CA TYR A 142 8.74 -21.24 -6.46
C TYR A 142 7.61 -20.28 -6.81
N LEU A 143 7.81 -18.95 -6.71
CA LEU A 143 6.81 -17.94 -7.02
C LEU A 143 6.38 -18.02 -8.48
N ARG A 144 7.31 -18.17 -9.42
CA ARG A 144 7.03 -18.38 -10.85
C ARG A 144 6.17 -19.63 -11.04
N TRP A 145 6.58 -20.75 -10.46
CA TRP A 145 5.78 -21.97 -10.53
C TRP A 145 4.37 -21.73 -9.96
N PHE A 146 4.25 -21.12 -8.80
CA PHE A 146 2.97 -20.88 -8.11
C PHE A 146 2.04 -19.96 -8.93
N TYR A 147 2.52 -18.80 -9.33
CA TYR A 147 1.69 -17.82 -10.02
C TYR A 147 1.33 -18.23 -11.45
N ASN A 148 2.18 -18.95 -12.14
CA ASN A 148 1.87 -19.48 -13.50
C ASN A 148 0.83 -20.62 -13.49
N HIS A 149 0.37 -21.06 -12.32
CA HIS A 149 -0.78 -21.96 -12.17
C HIS A 149 -2.09 -21.20 -11.83
N CYS A 150 -2.08 -19.89 -11.81
CA CYS A 150 -3.26 -19.07 -11.58
C CYS A 150 -3.79 -18.53 -12.92
N GLU A 151 -5.11 -18.34 -13.05
CA GLU A 151 -5.74 -17.70 -14.21
C GLU A 151 -5.37 -16.22 -14.29
N GLN A 152 -5.34 -15.56 -13.13
CA GLN A 152 -4.96 -14.15 -12.98
C GLN A 152 -4.16 -13.95 -11.69
N VAL A 153 -3.24 -12.96 -11.72
CA VAL A 153 -2.53 -12.49 -10.53
C VAL A 153 -2.72 -10.98 -10.38
N TYR A 154 -3.21 -10.58 -9.21
CA TYR A 154 -3.52 -9.20 -8.88
C TYR A 154 -2.34 -8.52 -8.21
N VAL A 155 -1.82 -7.47 -8.84
CA VAL A 155 -0.62 -6.75 -8.39
C VAL A 155 -0.96 -5.29 -8.01
N PRO A 156 -0.26 -4.68 -7.05
CA PRO A 156 -0.62 -3.35 -6.57
C PRO A 156 -0.32 -2.22 -7.57
N SER A 157 0.62 -2.42 -8.49
CA SER A 157 1.06 -1.37 -9.41
C SER A 157 1.60 -1.96 -10.71
N GLN A 158 1.67 -1.13 -11.76
CA GLN A 158 2.29 -1.52 -13.03
C GLN A 158 3.76 -1.89 -12.85
N SER A 159 4.51 -1.12 -12.07
CA SER A 159 5.92 -1.42 -11.78
C SER A 159 6.11 -2.79 -11.15
N MET A 160 5.16 -3.21 -10.29
CA MET A 160 5.20 -4.54 -9.70
C MET A 160 4.85 -5.63 -10.73
N ALA A 161 3.92 -5.35 -11.65
CA ALA A 161 3.64 -6.23 -12.78
C ALA A 161 4.88 -6.44 -13.67
N ASP A 162 5.62 -5.36 -13.93
CA ASP A 162 6.83 -5.40 -14.75
C ASP A 162 7.93 -6.24 -14.08
N ILE A 163 8.14 -6.07 -12.77
CA ILE A 163 9.07 -6.92 -11.97
C ILE A 163 8.66 -8.40 -12.04
N LEU A 164 7.37 -8.72 -11.92
CA LEU A 164 6.93 -10.12 -12.02
C LEU A 164 7.18 -10.71 -13.43
N LYS A 165 7.00 -9.92 -14.49
CA LYS A 165 7.33 -10.32 -15.88
C LYS A 165 8.82 -10.55 -16.07
N GLU A 166 9.69 -9.71 -15.52
CA GLU A 166 11.15 -9.90 -15.51
C GLU A 166 11.55 -11.23 -14.86
N HIS A 167 10.75 -11.71 -13.91
CA HIS A 167 10.93 -13.01 -13.25
C HIS A 167 10.15 -14.16 -13.94
N TYR A 168 9.70 -13.97 -15.19
CA TYR A 168 9.02 -14.98 -16.02
C TYR A 168 7.69 -15.46 -15.41
N ILE A 169 6.94 -14.56 -14.79
CA ILE A 169 5.55 -14.80 -14.43
C ILE A 169 4.69 -14.35 -15.60
N GLU A 170 4.17 -15.32 -16.36
CA GLU A 170 3.51 -15.14 -17.66
C GLU A 170 1.99 -15.08 -17.55
N THR A 171 1.46 -15.35 -16.38
CA THR A 171 0.03 -15.27 -16.04
C THR A 171 -0.54 -13.87 -16.34
N ASP A 172 -1.83 -13.79 -16.63
CA ASP A 172 -2.56 -12.53 -16.82
C ASP A 172 -2.47 -11.65 -15.55
N LEU A 173 -1.60 -10.64 -15.60
CA LEU A 173 -1.36 -9.72 -14.48
C LEU A 173 -2.34 -8.55 -14.55
N LYS A 174 -3.17 -8.40 -13.53
CA LYS A 174 -4.16 -7.32 -13.40
C LYS A 174 -3.78 -6.38 -12.27
N ILE A 175 -4.01 -5.09 -12.45
CA ILE A 175 -3.72 -4.09 -11.42
C ILE A 175 -4.87 -4.03 -10.41
N TRP A 176 -4.60 -4.48 -9.19
CA TRP A 176 -5.42 -4.28 -8.01
C TRP A 176 -4.67 -3.41 -7.01
N ALA A 177 -4.81 -2.12 -7.18
CA ALA A 177 -4.13 -1.09 -6.41
C ALA A 177 -4.58 -1.07 -4.93
N ARG A 178 -3.98 -0.19 -4.14
CA ARG A 178 -4.45 0.13 -2.79
C ARG A 178 -5.54 1.19 -2.86
N GLY A 179 -6.51 1.07 -1.97
CA GLY A 179 -7.59 2.04 -1.87
C GLY A 179 -7.27 3.17 -0.89
N ILE A 180 -7.90 4.30 -1.11
CA ILE A 180 -7.90 5.46 -0.24
C ILE A 180 -9.31 5.77 0.25
N ASP A 181 -9.41 6.30 1.46
CA ASP A 181 -10.61 6.89 2.01
C ASP A 181 -10.61 8.40 1.71
N THR A 182 -11.36 8.80 0.69
CA THR A 182 -11.41 10.18 0.22
C THR A 182 -12.32 11.08 1.07
N GLU A 183 -13.06 10.54 2.04
CA GLU A 183 -13.77 11.32 3.06
C GLU A 183 -12.82 11.69 4.20
N LEU A 184 -11.95 10.74 4.56
CA LEU A 184 -10.92 10.95 5.58
C LEU A 184 -9.81 11.88 5.05
N PHE A 185 -9.22 11.55 3.89
CA PHE A 185 -8.16 12.35 3.26
C PHE A 185 -8.78 13.29 2.22
N HIS A 186 -8.97 14.55 2.59
CA HIS A 186 -9.60 15.54 1.74
C HIS A 186 -9.09 16.95 2.09
N PRO A 187 -8.92 17.86 1.10
CA PRO A 187 -8.43 19.22 1.36
C PRO A 187 -9.35 20.06 2.27
N SER A 188 -10.65 19.71 2.36
CA SER A 188 -11.58 20.39 3.27
C SER A 188 -11.29 20.18 4.77
N LYS A 189 -10.35 19.29 5.10
CA LYS A 189 -9.83 19.11 6.47
C LYS A 189 -8.79 20.17 6.87
N ARG A 190 -8.47 21.15 5.99
CA ARG A 190 -7.58 22.26 6.31
C ARG A 190 -8.20 23.11 7.43
N ASP A 191 -7.42 23.39 8.48
CA ASP A 191 -7.82 24.07 9.68
C ASP A 191 -6.71 25.00 10.18
N GLU A 192 -6.96 26.31 10.18
CA GLU A 192 -6.01 27.32 10.66
C GLU A 192 -5.65 27.10 12.14
N SER A 193 -6.59 26.63 12.95
CA SER A 193 -6.33 26.36 14.38
C SER A 193 -5.31 25.23 14.55
N TRP A 194 -5.33 24.23 13.66
CA TRP A 194 -4.34 23.16 13.63
C TRP A 194 -2.96 23.72 13.24
N ARG A 195 -2.90 24.58 12.20
CA ARG A 195 -1.64 25.23 11.79
C ARG A 195 -1.03 26.04 12.94
N MET A 196 -1.83 26.86 13.60
CA MET A 196 -1.39 27.66 14.77
C MET A 196 -0.83 26.78 15.92
N LYS A 197 -1.49 25.67 16.24
CA LYS A 197 -1.00 24.71 17.25
C LYS A 197 0.35 24.11 16.90
N MET A 198 0.63 23.94 15.59
CA MET A 198 1.92 23.44 15.08
C MET A 198 2.96 24.55 14.90
N GLY A 199 2.66 25.81 15.28
CA GLY A 199 3.56 26.95 15.08
C GLY A 199 3.69 27.41 13.64
N LEU A 200 2.72 27.07 12.79
CA LEU A 200 2.65 27.40 11.37
C LEU A 200 1.70 28.60 11.17
N ARG A 201 2.08 29.53 10.29
CA ARG A 201 1.25 30.70 9.91
C ARG A 201 0.44 30.35 8.66
N GLU A 202 -0.64 31.07 8.42
CA GLU A 202 -1.43 30.91 7.19
C GLU A 202 -0.59 31.22 5.95
N SER A 203 0.31 32.22 6.02
CA SER A 203 1.21 32.60 4.93
C SER A 203 2.41 31.65 4.71
N ASP A 204 2.63 30.67 5.58
CA ASP A 204 3.72 29.71 5.41
C ASP A 204 3.38 28.69 4.32
N ILE A 205 4.37 28.31 3.54
CA ILE A 205 4.30 27.19 2.58
C ILE A 205 4.87 25.95 3.26
N VAL A 206 4.01 25.00 3.58
CA VAL A 206 4.36 23.78 4.33
C VAL A 206 4.70 22.66 3.37
N ILE A 207 5.96 22.24 3.38
CA ILE A 207 6.44 21.03 2.69
C ILE A 207 6.42 19.87 3.67
N THR A 208 5.60 18.85 3.37
CA THR A 208 5.42 17.72 4.29
C THR A 208 6.11 16.45 3.80
N TYR A 209 6.67 15.72 4.76
CA TYR A 209 7.21 14.36 4.63
C TYR A 209 6.46 13.44 5.60
N VAL A 210 5.94 12.33 5.09
CA VAL A 210 5.18 11.36 5.90
C VAL A 210 5.72 9.96 5.66
N SER A 211 6.26 9.32 6.70
CA SER A 211 6.76 7.94 6.61
C SER A 211 7.12 7.38 7.99
N ARG A 212 7.35 6.06 8.06
CA ARG A 212 8.20 5.51 9.10
C ARG A 212 9.61 6.10 8.94
N LEU A 213 10.14 6.74 9.98
CA LEU A 213 11.43 7.42 9.92
C LEU A 213 12.59 6.42 9.99
N VAL A 214 13.01 5.96 8.81
CA VAL A 214 14.16 5.09 8.56
C VAL A 214 15.01 5.69 7.43
N TRP A 215 16.32 5.53 7.49
CA TRP A 215 17.23 6.14 6.51
C TRP A 215 16.99 5.67 5.07
N GLU A 216 16.50 4.45 4.88
CA GLU A 216 16.13 3.89 3.57
C GLU A 216 14.99 4.63 2.85
N LYS A 217 14.29 5.55 3.53
CA LYS A 217 13.25 6.45 2.97
C LYS A 217 13.77 7.84 2.64
N ASN A 218 15.09 8.03 2.70
CA ASN A 218 15.80 9.27 2.36
C ASN A 218 15.30 10.53 3.10
N PRO A 219 15.04 10.49 4.43
CA PRO A 219 14.64 11.68 5.18
C PRO A 219 15.74 12.74 5.26
N ASP A 220 17.01 12.34 5.12
CA ASP A 220 18.18 13.22 5.02
C ASP A 220 18.15 14.05 3.73
N LEU A 221 17.77 13.44 2.59
CA LEU A 221 17.60 14.17 1.32
C LEU A 221 16.45 15.18 1.42
N PHE A 222 15.34 14.81 2.08
CA PHE A 222 14.27 15.75 2.39
C PHE A 222 14.80 16.94 3.18
N ALA A 223 15.53 16.68 4.27
CA ALA A 223 16.09 17.72 5.13
C ALA A 223 17.06 18.65 4.37
N ASP A 224 18.00 18.10 3.59
CA ASP A 224 18.98 18.85 2.81
C ASP A 224 18.29 19.82 1.84
N VAL A 225 17.35 19.31 1.04
CA VAL A 225 16.67 20.11 0.02
C VAL A 225 15.81 21.20 0.65
N VAL A 226 15.04 20.89 1.71
CA VAL A 226 14.14 21.87 2.35
C VAL A 226 14.94 22.94 3.10
N LYS A 227 16.02 22.59 3.77
CA LYS A 227 16.93 23.58 4.40
C LYS A 227 17.51 24.56 3.37
N ARG A 228 17.96 24.07 2.21
CA ARG A 228 18.44 24.94 1.12
C ARG A 228 17.34 25.90 0.62
N LEU A 229 16.08 25.46 0.55
CA LEU A 229 14.95 26.31 0.19
C LEU A 229 14.69 27.38 1.26
N GLN A 230 14.73 27.03 2.55
CA GLN A 230 14.51 27.96 3.67
C GLN A 230 15.56 29.10 3.75
N THR A 231 16.75 28.91 3.17
CA THR A 231 17.73 30.00 3.09
C THR A 231 17.23 31.16 2.24
N LYS A 232 16.44 30.88 1.19
CA LYS A 232 15.92 31.85 0.22
C LYS A 232 14.46 32.21 0.47
N PHE A 233 13.65 31.29 0.96
CA PHE A 233 12.21 31.42 1.13
C PHE A 233 11.83 31.25 2.61
N LYS A 234 11.77 32.36 3.35
CA LYS A 234 11.56 32.34 4.82
C LYS A 234 10.18 31.83 5.24
N GLN A 235 9.19 31.88 4.33
CA GLN A 235 7.86 31.33 4.50
C GLN A 235 7.80 29.79 4.36
N VAL A 236 8.87 29.13 3.88
CA VAL A 236 8.88 27.67 3.75
C VAL A 236 9.08 27.02 5.13
N LYS A 237 8.21 26.08 5.47
CA LYS A 237 8.27 25.26 6.67
C LYS A 237 8.29 23.80 6.32
N ALA A 238 9.03 23.02 7.12
CA ALA A 238 9.06 21.57 7.03
C ALA A 238 8.13 20.95 8.06
N LEU A 239 7.26 20.04 7.65
CA LEU A 239 6.43 19.20 8.52
C LEU A 239 6.83 17.75 8.32
N ILE A 240 7.29 17.09 9.39
CA ILE A 240 7.74 15.69 9.38
C ILE A 240 6.81 14.88 10.25
N VAL A 241 6.06 13.98 9.61
CA VAL A 241 5.07 13.12 10.25
C VAL A 241 5.59 11.68 10.27
N GLY A 242 5.65 11.10 11.43
CA GLY A 242 6.09 9.72 11.62
C GLY A 242 7.04 9.54 12.79
N ASP A 243 7.40 8.29 13.01
CA ASP A 243 8.33 7.86 14.06
C ASP A 243 9.24 6.74 13.51
N GLY A 244 10.35 6.52 14.17
CA GLY A 244 11.29 5.45 13.81
C GLY A 244 12.73 5.72 14.23
N PRO A 245 13.63 4.76 13.96
CA PRO A 245 15.03 4.82 14.43
C PRO A 245 15.83 6.00 13.87
N ALA A 246 15.42 6.61 12.77
CA ALA A 246 16.09 7.79 12.21
C ALA A 246 15.67 9.13 12.88
N LEU A 247 14.65 9.14 13.75
CA LEU A 247 14.07 10.37 14.31
C LEU A 247 15.10 11.23 15.07
N SER A 248 15.91 10.61 15.93
CA SER A 248 16.92 11.35 16.71
C SER A 248 17.96 12.01 15.81
N GLY A 249 18.54 11.25 14.88
CA GLY A 249 19.53 11.79 13.94
C GLY A 249 18.92 12.84 13.00
N LEU A 250 17.65 12.67 12.61
CA LEU A 250 16.97 13.66 11.78
C LEU A 250 16.74 14.97 12.53
N LYS A 251 16.37 14.94 13.83
CA LYS A 251 16.27 16.13 14.69
C LYS A 251 17.61 16.84 14.88
N GLU A 252 18.72 16.12 14.91
CA GLU A 252 20.05 16.72 14.99
C GLU A 252 20.42 17.47 13.70
N ILE A 253 20.12 16.91 12.52
CA ILE A 253 20.42 17.55 11.24
C ILE A 253 19.39 18.57 10.78
N PHE A 254 18.15 18.52 11.28
CA PHE A 254 17.07 19.45 10.90
C PHE A 254 16.21 19.86 12.12
N PRO A 255 16.78 20.53 13.14
CA PRO A 255 16.09 20.88 14.39
C PRO A 255 14.92 21.85 14.21
N GLU A 256 14.92 22.68 13.15
CA GLU A 256 13.89 23.68 12.88
C GLU A 256 12.62 23.13 12.18
N ALA A 257 12.59 21.84 11.81
CA ALA A 257 11.39 21.22 11.28
C ALA A 257 10.34 20.96 12.38
N VAL A 258 9.08 20.99 11.99
CA VAL A 258 7.97 20.60 12.87
C VAL A 258 7.84 19.07 12.84
N TYR A 259 7.99 18.44 14.00
CA TYR A 259 7.87 16.98 14.16
C TYR A 259 6.60 16.64 14.94
N THR A 260 5.71 15.88 14.32
CA THR A 260 4.45 15.47 14.98
C THR A 260 4.55 14.14 15.73
N GLY A 261 5.58 13.31 15.43
CA GLY A 261 5.58 11.89 15.79
C GLY A 261 4.61 11.09 14.92
N PHE A 262 4.27 9.88 15.37
CA PHE A 262 3.36 8.99 14.67
C PHE A 262 1.91 9.49 14.77
N LEU A 263 1.27 9.71 13.63
CA LEU A 263 -0.15 10.09 13.52
C LEU A 263 -0.95 9.01 12.78
N LYS A 264 -2.27 8.96 13.02
CA LYS A 264 -3.21 8.05 12.35
C LYS A 264 -4.61 8.69 12.24
N GLY A 265 -5.42 8.15 11.32
CA GLY A 265 -6.81 8.59 11.16
C GLY A 265 -6.94 10.09 10.91
N GLU A 266 -7.83 10.77 11.62
CA GLU A 266 -8.11 12.20 11.46
C GLU A 266 -6.88 13.10 11.68
N GLU A 267 -6.01 12.77 12.63
CA GLU A 267 -4.79 13.55 12.89
C GLU A 267 -3.81 13.49 11.71
N LEU A 268 -3.66 12.28 11.12
CA LEU A 268 -2.84 12.11 9.91
C LEU A 268 -3.47 12.86 8.73
N ALA A 269 -4.77 12.74 8.53
CA ALA A 269 -5.47 13.44 7.45
C ALA A 269 -5.35 14.97 7.60
N ALA A 270 -5.48 15.50 8.83
CA ALA A 270 -5.27 16.91 9.12
C ALA A 270 -3.84 17.36 8.76
N SER A 271 -2.82 16.54 9.02
CA SER A 271 -1.44 16.90 8.69
C SER A 271 -1.23 17.09 7.19
N TYR A 272 -1.83 16.25 6.34
CA TYR A 272 -1.80 16.43 4.89
C TYR A 272 -2.60 17.66 4.46
N ALA A 273 -3.85 17.81 4.90
CA ALA A 273 -4.72 18.91 4.50
C ALA A 273 -4.17 20.30 4.88
N ASN A 274 -3.36 20.37 5.94
CA ASN A 274 -2.69 21.60 6.40
C ASN A 274 -1.29 21.81 5.80
N SER A 275 -0.91 20.98 4.83
CA SER A 275 0.32 21.13 4.03
C SER A 275 0.01 21.76 2.67
N ASP A 276 1.06 22.15 1.94
CA ASP A 276 0.94 22.80 0.64
C ASP A 276 1.67 22.03 -0.47
N ILE A 277 2.70 21.24 -0.11
CA ILE A 277 3.46 20.40 -1.03
C ILE A 277 3.83 19.10 -0.31
N PHE A 278 3.62 17.97 -0.96
CA PHE A 278 4.13 16.68 -0.49
C PHE A 278 5.48 16.39 -1.14
N PHE A 279 6.53 16.18 -0.33
CA PHE A 279 7.87 15.82 -0.81
C PHE A 279 8.32 14.51 -0.21
N PHE A 280 8.50 13.49 -1.05
CA PHE A 280 8.84 12.15 -0.62
C PHE A 280 9.89 11.50 -1.53
N PRO A 281 11.19 11.67 -1.24
CA PRO A 281 12.29 11.16 -2.07
C PRO A 281 12.60 9.68 -1.84
N SER A 282 11.65 8.86 -1.39
CA SER A 282 11.85 7.43 -1.15
C SER A 282 11.75 6.63 -2.45
N ASP A 283 12.75 5.78 -2.70
CA ASP A 283 12.83 4.88 -3.85
C ASP A 283 12.41 3.42 -3.51
N THR A 284 11.99 3.16 -2.27
CA THR A 284 11.69 1.79 -1.79
C THR A 284 10.18 1.49 -1.64
N GLU A 285 9.31 2.23 -2.31
CA GLU A 285 7.86 2.05 -2.24
C GLU A 285 7.35 1.01 -3.23
N THR A 286 6.50 0.08 -2.76
CA THR A 286 5.81 -0.89 -3.65
C THR A 286 4.56 -0.31 -4.30
N PHE A 287 3.86 0.61 -3.63
CA PHE A 287 2.68 1.30 -4.14
C PHE A 287 2.71 2.81 -3.83
N GLY A 288 3.09 3.21 -2.62
CA GLY A 288 3.13 4.60 -2.18
C GLY A 288 1.82 5.08 -1.55
N ASN A 289 1.35 4.39 -0.51
CA ASN A 289 0.12 4.80 0.22
C ASN A 289 0.19 6.27 0.67
N VAL A 290 1.32 6.71 1.22
CA VAL A 290 1.53 8.09 1.69
C VAL A 290 1.42 9.11 0.55
N THR A 291 1.86 8.74 -0.67
CA THR A 291 1.68 9.57 -1.87
C THR A 291 0.20 9.65 -2.25
N LEU A 292 -0.53 8.54 -2.19
CA LEU A 292 -1.96 8.52 -2.48
C LEU A 292 -2.77 9.32 -1.45
N GLU A 293 -2.40 9.27 -0.16
CA GLU A 293 -2.98 10.07 0.92
C GLU A 293 -2.76 11.57 0.67
N ALA A 294 -1.55 11.96 0.28
CA ALA A 294 -1.22 13.33 -0.11
C ALA A 294 -2.05 13.79 -1.32
N MET A 295 -2.15 12.96 -2.36
CA MET A 295 -2.96 13.25 -3.55
C MET A 295 -4.44 13.44 -3.20
N ALA A 296 -5.01 12.57 -2.36
CA ALA A 296 -6.40 12.68 -1.91
C ALA A 296 -6.65 13.93 -1.04
N SER A 297 -5.59 14.43 -0.39
CA SER A 297 -5.62 15.69 0.36
C SER A 297 -5.33 16.93 -0.53
N GLY A 298 -5.26 16.76 -1.85
CA GLY A 298 -5.12 17.85 -2.82
C GLY A 298 -3.69 18.41 -2.92
N LEU A 299 -2.65 17.65 -2.56
CA LEU A 299 -1.28 18.13 -2.63
C LEU A 299 -0.60 17.78 -3.96
N PRO A 300 0.15 18.70 -4.57
CA PRO A 300 1.13 18.36 -5.59
C PRO A 300 2.23 17.50 -4.98
N CYS A 301 2.65 16.46 -5.70
CA CYS A 301 3.59 15.46 -5.18
C CYS A 301 4.95 15.56 -5.86
N VAL A 302 6.00 15.89 -5.11
CA VAL A 302 7.39 15.82 -5.57
C VAL A 302 8.00 14.54 -5.00
N VAL A 303 8.21 13.53 -5.84
CA VAL A 303 8.54 12.17 -5.36
C VAL A 303 9.66 11.54 -6.19
N ALA A 304 10.32 10.55 -5.60
CA ALA A 304 11.32 9.78 -6.33
C ALA A 304 10.67 9.01 -7.50
N ASP A 305 11.38 8.96 -8.63
CA ASP A 305 11.02 8.13 -9.79
C ASP A 305 11.30 6.64 -9.48
N ALA A 306 10.45 6.09 -8.63
CA ALA A 306 10.57 4.75 -8.08
C ALA A 306 9.26 3.96 -8.25
N THR A 307 9.34 2.66 -8.01
CA THR A 307 8.29 1.69 -8.33
C THR A 307 6.87 2.09 -7.93
N GLY A 308 6.63 2.48 -6.68
CA GLY A 308 5.31 2.86 -6.20
C GLY A 308 4.82 4.19 -6.77
N SER A 309 5.67 5.20 -6.73
CA SER A 309 5.34 6.57 -7.12
C SER A 309 5.01 6.72 -8.60
N LYS A 310 5.68 5.96 -9.49
CA LYS A 310 5.40 5.93 -10.94
C LYS A 310 3.95 5.61 -11.30
N SER A 311 3.27 4.85 -10.49
CA SER A 311 1.87 4.47 -10.74
C SER A 311 0.88 5.58 -10.35
N LEU A 312 1.29 6.48 -9.47
CA LEU A 312 0.46 7.52 -8.86
C LEU A 312 0.73 8.90 -9.46
N VAL A 313 2.01 9.27 -9.63
CA VAL A 313 2.39 10.60 -10.09
C VAL A 313 2.64 10.60 -11.59
N GLU A 314 1.98 11.51 -12.30
CA GLU A 314 2.22 11.85 -13.71
C GLU A 314 3.06 13.14 -13.76
N HIS A 315 4.30 13.00 -14.24
CA HIS A 315 5.26 14.08 -14.28
C HIS A 315 4.69 15.32 -15.00
N HIS A 316 4.83 16.49 -14.40
CA HIS A 316 4.25 17.77 -14.82
C HIS A 316 2.73 17.90 -14.82
N LYS A 317 1.96 16.90 -14.39
CA LYS A 317 0.51 16.97 -14.35
C LYS A 317 -0.04 17.11 -12.92
N ASN A 318 0.34 16.16 -12.04
CA ASN A 318 -0.04 16.16 -10.63
C ASN A 318 1.17 16.15 -9.68
N GLY A 319 2.36 16.39 -10.24
CA GLY A 319 3.60 16.44 -9.48
C GLY A 319 4.84 16.23 -10.34
N PHE A 320 5.94 15.92 -9.69
CA PHE A 320 7.24 15.67 -10.31
C PHE A 320 7.76 14.30 -9.89
N LEU A 321 8.14 13.47 -10.88
CA LEU A 321 8.89 12.23 -10.72
C LEU A 321 10.36 12.52 -11.01
N ILE A 322 11.25 12.26 -10.06
CA ILE A 322 12.66 12.68 -10.14
C ILE A 322 13.54 11.50 -9.68
N PRO A 323 14.52 11.06 -10.46
CA PRO A 323 15.52 10.09 -10.02
C PRO A 323 16.21 10.56 -8.72
N VAL A 324 16.36 9.67 -7.75
CA VAL A 324 16.81 10.01 -6.38
C VAL A 324 18.22 10.63 -6.37
N GLU A 325 19.04 10.31 -7.37
CA GLU A 325 20.41 10.82 -7.55
C GLU A 325 20.41 12.30 -7.98
N ARG A 326 19.30 12.80 -8.56
CA ARG A 326 19.20 14.16 -9.11
C ARG A 326 18.68 15.17 -8.09
N LYS A 327 19.45 15.34 -7.01
CA LYS A 327 19.07 16.19 -5.85
C LYS A 327 18.70 17.62 -6.22
N ASP A 328 19.38 18.22 -7.21
CA ASP A 328 19.09 19.57 -7.65
C ASP A 328 17.78 19.69 -8.43
N GLU A 329 17.30 18.61 -9.06
CA GLU A 329 15.99 18.61 -9.70
C GLU A 329 14.86 18.65 -8.67
N PHE A 330 14.99 17.96 -7.52
CA PHE A 330 14.07 18.10 -6.39
C PHE A 330 14.00 19.55 -5.90
N TYR A 331 15.19 20.17 -5.69
CA TYR A 331 15.25 21.56 -5.29
C TYR A 331 14.55 22.49 -6.29
N ASN A 332 14.81 22.35 -7.60
CA ASN A 332 14.24 23.19 -8.64
C ASN A 332 12.72 22.98 -8.77
N SER A 333 12.22 21.75 -8.69
CA SER A 333 10.80 21.44 -8.76
C SER A 333 10.04 22.02 -7.57
N LEU A 334 10.57 21.85 -6.35
CA LEU A 334 9.99 22.46 -5.15
C LEU A 334 10.03 23.99 -5.23
N LYS A 335 11.15 24.59 -5.69
CA LYS A 335 11.26 26.03 -5.90
C LYS A 335 10.20 26.55 -6.88
N THR A 336 9.95 25.82 -7.97
CA THR A 336 8.90 26.17 -8.94
C THR A 336 7.53 26.19 -8.26
N LEU A 337 7.19 25.17 -7.49
CA LEU A 337 5.91 25.13 -6.75
C LEU A 337 5.79 26.18 -5.63
N ILE A 338 6.90 26.60 -5.04
CA ILE A 338 6.92 27.67 -4.03
C ILE A 338 6.63 29.03 -4.70
N MET A 339 7.20 29.28 -5.88
CA MET A 339 7.12 30.57 -6.56
C MET A 339 5.84 30.73 -7.40
N ASP A 340 5.25 29.63 -7.86
CA ASP A 340 4.08 29.61 -8.74
C ASP A 340 2.89 28.96 -7.99
N THR A 341 2.03 29.83 -7.44
CA THR A 341 0.84 29.40 -6.69
C THR A 341 -0.17 28.72 -7.61
N ASP A 342 -0.40 29.25 -8.81
CA ASP A 342 -1.38 28.70 -9.75
C ASP A 342 -0.96 27.29 -10.19
N LEU A 343 0.32 27.08 -10.48
CA LEU A 343 0.84 25.76 -10.82
C LEU A 343 0.68 24.78 -9.62
N ARG A 344 0.98 25.22 -8.41
CA ARG A 344 0.85 24.41 -7.18
C ARG A 344 -0.59 23.98 -6.96
N GLU A 345 -1.54 24.90 -7.08
CA GLU A 345 -2.98 24.61 -6.92
C GLU A 345 -3.51 23.71 -8.04
N ASN A 346 -3.15 23.96 -9.29
CA ASN A 346 -3.56 23.15 -10.44
C ASN A 346 -3.02 21.71 -10.35
N MET A 347 -1.77 21.52 -9.94
CA MET A 347 -1.20 20.19 -9.73
C MET A 347 -1.88 19.49 -8.54
N GLY A 348 -2.20 20.22 -7.47
CA GLY A 348 -2.95 19.69 -6.32
C GLY A 348 -4.35 19.24 -6.70
N ALA A 349 -5.08 20.04 -7.49
CA ALA A 349 -6.40 19.65 -8.01
C ALA A 349 -6.31 18.42 -8.92
N SER A 350 -5.27 18.32 -9.75
CA SER A 350 -5.03 17.14 -10.60
C SER A 350 -4.71 15.89 -9.76
N SER A 351 -3.98 16.06 -8.65
CA SER A 351 -3.73 14.98 -7.67
C SER A 351 -5.03 14.47 -7.06
N LEU A 352 -5.88 15.39 -6.58
CA LEU A 352 -7.18 15.06 -5.98
C LEU A 352 -8.07 14.32 -6.98
N GLU A 353 -8.17 14.81 -8.22
CA GLU A 353 -8.99 14.16 -9.24
C GLU A 353 -8.51 12.74 -9.55
N LYS A 354 -7.18 12.56 -9.70
CA LYS A 354 -6.61 11.24 -9.95
C LYS A 354 -6.81 10.28 -8.77
N SER A 355 -6.77 10.77 -7.53
CA SER A 355 -6.97 9.94 -6.33
C SER A 355 -8.34 9.27 -6.27
N LYS A 356 -9.38 9.86 -6.89
CA LYS A 356 -10.74 9.31 -6.94
C LYS A 356 -10.80 7.94 -7.63
N GLN A 357 -9.87 7.65 -8.53
CA GLN A 357 -9.76 6.35 -9.21
C GLN A 357 -9.29 5.23 -8.26
N TYR A 358 -8.76 5.60 -7.10
CA TYR A 358 -8.21 4.71 -6.08
C TYR A 358 -9.09 4.62 -4.82
N THR A 359 -10.37 5.02 -4.88
CA THR A 359 -11.28 4.74 -3.75
C THR A 359 -11.42 3.24 -3.54
N TRP A 360 -11.64 2.80 -2.29
CA TRP A 360 -11.83 1.37 -1.99
C TRP A 360 -12.96 0.76 -2.81
N SER A 361 -14.02 1.53 -3.08
CA SER A 361 -15.13 1.09 -3.95
C SER A 361 -14.64 0.88 -5.39
N ALA A 362 -13.92 1.83 -5.96
CA ALA A 362 -13.47 1.75 -7.35
C ALA A 362 -12.51 0.57 -7.58
N ILE A 363 -11.51 0.38 -6.70
CA ILE A 363 -10.53 -0.72 -6.86
C ILE A 363 -11.17 -2.09 -6.65
N ASN A 364 -12.10 -2.23 -5.68
CA ASN A 364 -12.77 -3.51 -5.42
C ASN A 364 -13.84 -3.82 -6.46
N SER A 365 -14.50 -2.80 -7.04
CA SER A 365 -15.37 -3.00 -8.20
C SER A 365 -14.59 -3.58 -9.38
N ARG A 366 -13.40 -3.04 -9.65
CA ARG A 366 -12.52 -3.55 -10.71
C ARG A 366 -12.10 -5.01 -10.45
N LEU A 367 -11.77 -5.35 -9.19
CA LEU A 367 -11.45 -6.74 -8.83
C LEU A 367 -12.65 -7.68 -9.05
N LEU A 368 -13.85 -7.25 -8.71
CA LEU A 368 -15.06 -8.04 -8.95
C LEU A 368 -15.29 -8.28 -10.46
N GLU A 369 -14.99 -7.29 -11.31
CA GLU A 369 -15.03 -7.50 -12.77
C GLU A 369 -13.98 -8.52 -13.21
N PHE A 370 -12.77 -8.50 -12.65
CA PHE A 370 -11.76 -9.52 -12.94
C PHE A 370 -12.22 -10.94 -12.54
N TYR A 371 -12.94 -11.09 -11.41
CA TYR A 371 -13.54 -12.39 -11.07
C TYR A 371 -14.57 -12.84 -12.11
N LYS A 372 -15.41 -11.92 -12.61
CA LYS A 372 -16.39 -12.22 -13.67
C LYS A 372 -15.70 -12.60 -14.99
N GLU A 373 -14.60 -11.92 -15.35
CA GLU A 373 -13.78 -12.28 -16.52
C GLU A 373 -13.26 -13.72 -16.43
N VAL A 374 -12.77 -14.15 -15.26
CA VAL A 374 -12.30 -15.52 -15.01
C VAL A 374 -13.42 -16.53 -15.14
N LEU A 375 -14.60 -16.22 -14.62
CA LEU A 375 -15.78 -17.12 -14.67
C LEU A 375 -16.45 -17.20 -16.05
N SER A 376 -16.12 -16.28 -16.96
CA SER A 376 -16.68 -16.27 -18.33
C SER A 376 -15.85 -17.06 -19.34
N LYS A 377 -14.66 -17.51 -18.95
CA LYS A 377 -13.77 -18.39 -19.75
C LYS A 377 -14.17 -19.84 -19.63
#